data_09dad3cad9f5299e76079efdebd4040e
#
_entry.id   09dad3cad9f5299e76079efdebd4040e
#
_cell.length_a   1.000
_cell.length_b   1.000
_cell.length_c   1.000
_cell.angle_alpha   90.00
_cell.angle_beta   90.00
_cell.angle_gamma   90.00
#
_symmetry.space_group_name_H-M   'P 1'
#
loop_
_entity.id
_entity.type
_entity.pdbx_description
1 polymer ?
#
loop_
_entity_poly.entity_id
_entity_poly.type
_entity_poly.pdbx_seq_one_letter_code
_entity_poly.pdbx_strand_id
1 'polypeptide(L)'
;MVEVRDIAPGLWLWRQPHPDWEPGGDWDPMVSSFAAGTALFDPLAPPPAEREVWDRLAQTPPELAVVLKPDHVRDIDLFVRWYGVRAFGPVLFWPGDVPKTRLEFAQPGDELPGGLQVLHDGRGKAETPVYVPEHRALVFADALTAPHGELLVWATPWHEERVLPALRELLALPFEHVLVSHGEPVHTRADFEAALEREPWGDTDSNA
;
A
#
# COMPACT_ATOMS: atom_id res chain seq x y z
N MET A 1 10.19 3.65 -17.08
CA MET A 1 11.30 2.88 -16.46
C MET A 1 10.76 2.39 -15.13
N VAL A 2 10.92 1.11 -14.82
CA VAL A 2 10.57 0.53 -13.52
C VAL A 2 11.79 0.61 -12.63
N GLU A 3 11.61 1.09 -11.41
CA GLU A 3 12.61 1.02 -10.35
C GLU A 3 12.36 -0.24 -9.53
N VAL A 4 13.41 -0.99 -9.19
CA VAL A 4 13.33 -2.14 -8.27
C VAL A 4 14.27 -1.86 -7.10
N ARG A 5 13.79 -2.07 -5.86
CA ARG A 5 14.57 -1.81 -4.65
C ARG A 5 14.35 -2.92 -3.61
N ASP A 6 15.45 -3.46 -3.10
CA ASP A 6 15.44 -4.32 -1.92
C ASP A 6 15.38 -3.44 -0.65
N ILE A 7 14.52 -3.82 0.29
CA ILE A 7 14.36 -3.13 1.59
C ILE A 7 15.02 -3.98 2.68
N ALA A 8 14.68 -5.26 2.70
CA ALA A 8 15.24 -6.27 3.60
C ALA A 8 15.20 -7.64 2.88
N PRO A 9 15.87 -8.68 3.40
CA PRO A 9 15.76 -10.02 2.82
C PRO A 9 14.29 -10.46 2.71
N GLY A 10 13.82 -10.74 1.47
CA GLY A 10 12.44 -11.12 1.19
C GLY A 10 11.42 -9.97 1.17
N LEU A 11 11.84 -8.74 1.46
CA LEU A 11 11.01 -7.53 1.38
C LEU A 11 11.58 -6.59 0.32
N TRP A 12 10.82 -6.31 -0.74
CA TRP A 12 11.25 -5.46 -1.85
C TRP A 12 10.07 -4.75 -2.50
N LEU A 13 10.35 -3.78 -3.34
CA LEU A 13 9.35 -3.03 -4.10
C LEU A 13 9.73 -2.94 -5.58
N TRP A 14 8.71 -2.67 -6.39
CA TRP A 14 8.89 -2.07 -7.70
C TRP A 14 8.02 -0.84 -7.82
N ARG A 15 8.53 0.15 -8.54
CA ARG A 15 7.90 1.45 -8.70
C ARG A 15 7.87 1.83 -10.17
N GLN A 16 6.72 2.29 -10.65
CA GLN A 16 6.54 2.63 -12.07
C GLN A 16 5.45 3.69 -12.24
N PRO A 17 5.41 4.38 -13.41
CA PRO A 17 4.32 5.27 -13.73
C PRO A 17 2.98 4.51 -13.74
N HIS A 18 1.95 5.08 -13.12
CA HIS A 18 0.59 4.54 -13.21
C HIS A 18 0.04 4.80 -14.62
N PRO A 19 -0.58 3.81 -15.29
CA PRO A 19 -1.07 3.96 -16.65
C PRO A 19 -2.17 5.02 -16.81
N ASP A 20 -2.97 5.25 -15.77
CA ASP A 20 -4.08 6.19 -15.77
C ASP A 20 -3.69 7.59 -15.25
N TRP A 21 -2.39 7.81 -14.97
CA TRP A 21 -1.95 9.15 -14.56
C TRP A 21 -1.92 10.11 -15.74
N GLU A 22 -2.49 11.30 -15.53
CA GLU A 22 -2.50 12.38 -16.51
C GLU A 22 -1.71 13.59 -15.99
N PRO A 23 -1.04 14.35 -16.88
CA PRO A 23 -0.37 15.59 -16.49
C PRO A 23 -1.34 16.59 -15.87
N GLY A 24 -1.00 17.08 -14.67
CA GLY A 24 -1.85 17.98 -13.88
C GLY A 24 -2.71 17.26 -12.83
N GLY A 25 -2.58 15.95 -12.70
CA GLY A 25 -3.13 15.22 -11.57
C GLY A 25 -2.52 15.68 -10.23
N ASP A 26 -3.27 15.51 -9.17
CA ASP A 26 -2.92 15.91 -7.80
C ASP A 26 -2.05 14.87 -7.06
N TRP A 27 -1.66 13.80 -7.73
CA TRP A 27 -0.84 12.72 -7.19
C TRP A 27 0.41 12.44 -8.04
N ASP A 28 1.44 11.82 -7.43
CA ASP A 28 2.71 11.45 -8.09
C ASP A 28 2.45 10.41 -9.19
N PRO A 29 2.97 10.60 -10.43
CA PRO A 29 2.86 9.61 -11.49
C PRO A 29 3.44 8.24 -11.12
N MET A 30 4.44 8.22 -10.25
CA MET A 30 5.12 7.01 -9.83
C MET A 30 4.42 6.37 -8.64
N VAL A 31 3.97 5.13 -8.82
CA VAL A 31 3.33 4.36 -7.74
C VAL A 31 4.16 3.11 -7.41
N SER A 32 4.13 2.73 -6.14
CA SER A 32 4.86 1.58 -5.63
C SER A 32 3.94 0.40 -5.41
N SER A 33 4.46 -0.79 -5.71
CA SER A 33 3.91 -2.08 -5.31
C SER A 33 4.95 -2.80 -4.48
N PHE A 34 4.53 -3.62 -3.52
CA PHE A 34 5.45 -4.26 -2.58
C PHE A 34 5.29 -5.78 -2.61
N ALA A 35 6.41 -6.47 -2.36
CA ALA A 35 6.44 -7.90 -2.13
C ALA A 35 7.11 -8.20 -0.78
N ALA A 36 6.46 -9.03 0.03
CA ALA A 36 6.97 -9.53 1.29
C ALA A 36 6.81 -11.05 1.32
N GLY A 37 7.92 -11.78 1.15
CA GLY A 37 7.86 -13.22 0.91
C GLY A 37 6.99 -13.55 -0.30
N THR A 38 5.91 -14.30 -0.09
CA THR A 38 4.92 -14.66 -1.13
C THR A 38 3.69 -13.75 -1.16
N ALA A 39 3.68 -12.66 -0.39
CA ALA A 39 2.61 -11.67 -0.35
C ALA A 39 2.91 -10.47 -1.26
N LEU A 40 1.91 -10.01 -2.02
CA LEU A 40 1.96 -8.78 -2.79
C LEU A 40 0.97 -7.75 -2.23
N PHE A 41 1.34 -6.47 -2.31
CA PHE A 41 0.49 -5.34 -1.89
C PHE A 41 0.32 -4.37 -3.05
N ASP A 42 -0.93 -4.05 -3.38
CA ASP A 42 -1.33 -3.18 -4.48
C ASP A 42 -0.54 -3.45 -5.77
N PRO A 43 -0.55 -4.69 -6.29
CA PRO A 43 0.34 -5.08 -7.37
C PRO A 43 -0.06 -4.46 -8.71
N LEU A 44 0.77 -3.55 -9.24
CA LEU A 44 0.70 -3.05 -10.61
C LEU A 44 1.66 -3.84 -11.48
N ALA A 45 1.16 -4.48 -12.54
CA ALA A 45 1.97 -5.32 -13.41
C ALA A 45 3.03 -4.48 -14.16
N PRO A 46 4.31 -4.82 -14.04
CA PRO A 46 5.33 -4.12 -14.81
C PRO A 46 5.22 -4.48 -16.29
N PRO A 47 5.69 -3.60 -17.20
CA PRO A 47 5.75 -3.92 -18.61
C PRO A 47 6.48 -5.26 -18.86
N PRO A 48 6.09 -6.04 -19.86
CA PRO A 48 6.70 -7.36 -20.12
C PRO A 48 8.23 -7.34 -20.36
N ALA A 49 8.77 -6.19 -20.74
CA ALA A 49 10.20 -5.99 -20.94
C ALA A 49 11.00 -5.84 -19.63
N GLU A 50 10.33 -5.53 -18.53
CA GLU A 50 10.95 -5.33 -17.21
C GLU A 50 11.21 -6.69 -16.53
N ARG A 51 12.24 -7.38 -17.03
CA ARG A 51 12.56 -8.76 -16.67
C ARG A 51 12.88 -8.95 -15.21
N GLU A 52 13.51 -7.98 -14.58
CA GLU A 52 13.95 -8.10 -13.18
C GLU A 52 12.77 -8.39 -12.23
N VAL A 53 11.65 -7.66 -12.37
CA VAL A 53 10.47 -7.91 -11.52
C VAL A 53 9.88 -9.30 -11.81
N TRP A 54 9.71 -9.63 -13.09
CA TRP A 54 9.13 -10.92 -13.47
C TRP A 54 10.01 -12.11 -13.04
N ASP A 55 11.33 -11.98 -13.14
CA ASP A 55 12.27 -13.01 -12.74
C ASP A 55 12.26 -13.20 -11.20
N ARG A 56 12.13 -12.12 -10.41
CA ARG A 56 11.95 -12.21 -8.95
C ARG A 56 10.63 -12.90 -8.58
N LEU A 57 9.53 -12.53 -9.23
CA LEU A 57 8.22 -13.17 -9.02
C LEU A 57 8.21 -14.63 -9.47
N ALA A 58 9.01 -14.99 -10.46
CA ALA A 58 9.16 -16.39 -10.87
C ALA A 58 10.02 -17.22 -9.91
N GLN A 59 11.01 -16.60 -9.25
CA GLN A 59 11.86 -17.25 -8.23
C GLN A 59 11.11 -17.45 -6.92
N THR A 60 10.25 -16.48 -6.53
CA THR A 60 9.39 -16.58 -5.36
C THR A 60 7.95 -16.27 -5.80
N PRO A 61 7.24 -17.29 -6.34
CA PRO A 61 5.89 -17.08 -6.83
C PRO A 61 4.96 -16.60 -5.72
N PRO A 62 4.16 -15.54 -5.98
CA PRO A 62 3.22 -15.05 -5.01
C PRO A 62 2.10 -16.05 -4.75
N GLU A 63 1.67 -16.16 -3.51
CA GLU A 63 0.56 -17.01 -3.05
C GLU A 63 -0.65 -16.18 -2.65
N LEU A 64 -0.42 -14.93 -2.22
CA LEU A 64 -1.50 -14.01 -1.88
C LEU A 64 -1.21 -12.60 -2.40
N ALA A 65 -2.29 -11.83 -2.60
CA ALA A 65 -2.18 -10.40 -2.91
C ALA A 65 -3.25 -9.63 -2.11
N VAL A 66 -2.89 -8.45 -1.64
CA VAL A 66 -3.76 -7.57 -0.86
C VAL A 66 -3.95 -6.27 -1.61
N VAL A 67 -5.21 -5.92 -1.87
CA VAL A 67 -5.64 -4.60 -2.30
C VAL A 67 -5.91 -3.80 -1.04
N LEU A 68 -5.13 -2.76 -0.80
CA LEU A 68 -5.17 -1.99 0.45
C LEU A 68 -6.30 -0.95 0.46
N LYS A 69 -6.77 -0.50 -0.71
CA LYS A 69 -7.76 0.56 -0.83
C LYS A 69 -8.66 0.33 -2.07
N PRO A 70 -9.92 0.78 -2.09
CA PRO A 70 -10.88 0.52 -3.17
C PRO A 70 -10.46 0.96 -4.58
N ASP A 71 -9.61 1.95 -4.72
CA ASP A 71 -9.06 2.48 -5.98
C ASP A 71 -7.62 2.00 -6.26
N HIS A 72 -7.08 1.11 -5.43
CA HIS A 72 -5.78 0.46 -5.63
C HIS A 72 -5.88 -0.97 -6.18
N VAL A 73 -6.96 -1.27 -6.90
CA VAL A 73 -7.20 -2.59 -7.51
C VAL A 73 -6.12 -2.95 -8.51
N ARG A 74 -5.65 -1.97 -9.28
CA ARG A 74 -4.53 -2.12 -10.23
C ARG A 74 -4.68 -3.41 -11.07
N ASP A 75 -3.65 -4.24 -11.12
CA ASP A 75 -3.63 -5.47 -11.92
C ASP A 75 -3.90 -6.76 -11.13
N ILE A 76 -4.68 -6.69 -10.04
CA ILE A 76 -4.98 -7.86 -9.20
C ILE A 76 -5.51 -9.05 -10.01
N ASP A 77 -6.37 -8.79 -11.01
CA ASP A 77 -6.94 -9.83 -11.88
C ASP A 77 -5.88 -10.59 -12.69
N LEU A 78 -4.80 -9.90 -13.06
CA LEU A 78 -3.69 -10.51 -13.77
C LEU A 78 -2.93 -11.46 -12.84
N PHE A 79 -2.61 -11.04 -11.63
CA PHE A 79 -1.88 -11.86 -10.66
C PHE A 79 -2.70 -13.08 -10.22
N VAL A 80 -4.00 -12.93 -10.01
CA VAL A 80 -4.88 -14.08 -9.76
C VAL A 80 -4.86 -15.07 -10.94
N ARG A 81 -4.97 -14.58 -12.16
CA ARG A 81 -5.00 -15.45 -13.36
C ARG A 81 -3.67 -16.15 -13.62
N TRP A 82 -2.53 -15.48 -13.38
CA TRP A 82 -1.21 -16.04 -13.75
C TRP A 82 -0.59 -16.89 -12.65
N TYR A 83 -0.78 -16.50 -11.40
CA TYR A 83 -0.16 -17.18 -10.25
C TYR A 83 -1.17 -17.96 -9.40
N GLY A 84 -2.47 -17.73 -9.58
CA GLY A 84 -3.48 -18.36 -8.74
C GLY A 84 -3.49 -17.83 -7.32
N VAL A 85 -3.03 -16.58 -7.09
CA VAL A 85 -2.96 -15.97 -5.77
C VAL A 85 -4.35 -15.88 -5.13
N ARG A 86 -4.43 -16.06 -3.83
CA ARG A 86 -5.60 -15.63 -3.05
C ARG A 86 -5.58 -14.12 -2.97
N ALA A 87 -6.68 -13.48 -3.32
CA ALA A 87 -6.78 -12.03 -3.36
C ALA A 87 -7.67 -11.52 -2.23
N PHE A 88 -7.13 -10.60 -1.42
CA PHE A 88 -7.79 -9.98 -0.27
C PHE A 88 -7.97 -8.49 -0.51
N GLY A 89 -8.98 -7.89 0.12
CA GLY A 89 -9.17 -6.45 0.04
C GLY A 89 -10.59 -6.00 0.41
N PRO A 90 -10.95 -4.75 0.04
CA PRO A 90 -12.29 -4.21 0.29
C PRO A 90 -13.36 -4.94 -0.53
N VAL A 91 -14.62 -4.75 -0.15
CA VAL A 91 -15.80 -5.26 -0.90
C VAL A 91 -16.54 -4.16 -1.66
N LEU A 92 -16.20 -2.91 -1.40
CA LEU A 92 -16.72 -1.75 -2.11
C LEU A 92 -15.57 -1.12 -2.90
N PHE A 93 -15.85 -0.76 -4.15
CA PHE A 93 -14.86 -0.21 -5.07
C PHE A 93 -15.36 1.09 -5.67
N TRP A 94 -14.46 1.92 -6.13
CA TRP A 94 -14.82 3.10 -6.92
C TRP A 94 -15.32 2.65 -8.30
N PRO A 95 -16.23 3.40 -8.92
CA PRO A 95 -16.65 3.13 -10.29
C PRO A 95 -15.42 3.18 -11.22
N GLY A 96 -15.17 2.10 -11.93
CA GLY A 96 -13.98 1.95 -12.79
C GLY A 96 -12.91 1.02 -12.21
N ASP A 97 -12.81 0.89 -10.88
CA ASP A 97 -11.80 0.06 -10.21
C ASP A 97 -12.34 -1.29 -9.75
N VAL A 98 -13.50 -1.68 -10.22
CA VAL A 98 -14.12 -2.96 -9.82
C VAL A 98 -13.33 -4.13 -10.42
N PRO A 99 -12.67 -4.98 -9.61
CA PRO A 99 -11.97 -6.14 -10.12
C PRO A 99 -12.96 -7.18 -10.68
N LYS A 100 -12.52 -7.95 -11.66
CA LYS A 100 -13.28 -9.13 -12.15
C LYS A 100 -13.20 -10.29 -11.16
N THR A 101 -12.09 -10.37 -10.45
CA THR A 101 -11.89 -11.35 -9.39
C THR A 101 -12.64 -10.92 -8.15
N ARG A 102 -13.37 -11.85 -7.53
CA ARG A 102 -13.93 -11.62 -6.21
C ARG A 102 -12.82 -11.68 -5.17
N LEU A 103 -12.60 -10.56 -4.48
CA LEU A 103 -11.67 -10.51 -3.35
C LEU A 103 -12.30 -11.17 -2.11
N GLU A 104 -11.45 -11.84 -1.31
CA GLU A 104 -11.80 -12.20 0.06
C GLU A 104 -11.77 -10.93 0.90
N PHE A 105 -12.84 -10.70 1.69
CA PHE A 105 -12.93 -9.47 2.47
C PHE A 105 -11.85 -9.43 3.55
N ALA A 106 -11.12 -8.32 3.59
CA ALA A 106 -10.17 -7.98 4.63
C ALA A 106 -10.67 -6.74 5.38
N GLN A 107 -10.79 -6.84 6.70
CA GLN A 107 -11.21 -5.76 7.58
C GLN A 107 -10.25 -5.59 8.74
N PRO A 108 -10.18 -4.39 9.35
CA PRO A 108 -9.34 -4.14 10.51
C PRO A 108 -9.58 -5.17 11.63
N GLY A 109 -8.47 -5.73 12.13
CA GLY A 109 -8.45 -6.79 13.13
C GLY A 109 -8.35 -8.21 12.56
N ASP A 110 -8.49 -8.40 11.25
CA ASP A 110 -8.30 -9.72 10.64
C ASP A 110 -6.80 -10.08 10.59
N GLU A 111 -6.55 -11.39 10.67
CA GLU A 111 -5.25 -11.96 10.36
C GLU A 111 -5.36 -12.73 9.03
N LEU A 112 -4.56 -12.35 8.04
CA LEU A 112 -4.49 -13.01 6.74
C LEU A 112 -3.40 -14.10 6.75
N PRO A 113 -3.37 -14.98 5.73
CA PRO A 113 -2.31 -15.98 5.60
C PRO A 113 -0.91 -15.34 5.68
N GLY A 114 0.04 -16.04 6.27
CA GLY A 114 1.39 -15.51 6.54
C GLY A 114 1.47 -14.63 7.79
N GLY A 115 0.41 -14.58 8.62
CA GLY A 115 0.37 -13.79 9.85
C GLY A 115 0.25 -12.28 9.60
N LEU A 116 -0.20 -11.87 8.42
CA LEU A 116 -0.40 -10.47 8.08
C LEU A 116 -1.57 -9.90 8.89
N GLN A 117 -1.39 -8.77 9.55
CA GLN A 117 -2.41 -8.14 10.38
C GLN A 117 -3.03 -6.95 9.66
N VAL A 118 -4.34 -7.00 9.44
CA VAL A 118 -5.10 -5.90 8.83
C VAL A 118 -5.38 -4.82 9.88
N LEU A 119 -5.01 -3.59 9.57
CA LEU A 119 -5.03 -2.47 10.51
C LEU A 119 -6.10 -1.45 10.14
N HIS A 120 -6.30 -0.47 11.03
CA HIS A 120 -7.19 0.65 10.85
C HIS A 120 -6.39 1.95 10.79
N ASP A 121 -6.73 2.85 9.84
CA ASP A 121 -6.08 4.14 9.65
C ASP A 121 -6.88 5.35 10.16
N GLY A 122 -8.10 5.13 10.61
CA GLY A 122 -9.01 6.18 11.07
C GLY A 122 -9.73 6.96 9.98
N ARG A 123 -9.33 6.85 8.71
CA ARG A 123 -9.86 7.69 7.61
C ARG A 123 -11.30 7.35 7.21
N GLY A 124 -11.71 6.10 7.35
CA GLY A 124 -13.05 5.65 6.93
C GLY A 124 -13.25 5.57 5.42
N LYS A 125 -12.16 5.59 4.62
CA LYS A 125 -12.17 5.45 3.16
C LYS A 125 -11.96 4.00 2.70
N ALA A 126 -12.22 3.04 3.57
CA ALA A 126 -12.02 1.61 3.34
C ALA A 126 -10.57 1.23 2.98
N GLU A 127 -9.60 2.08 3.34
CA GLU A 127 -8.21 1.69 3.35
C GLU A 127 -7.94 0.77 4.55
N THR A 128 -7.21 -0.29 4.31
CA THR A 128 -6.81 -1.26 5.32
C THR A 128 -5.30 -1.46 5.27
N PRO A 129 -4.52 -0.63 5.98
CA PRO A 129 -3.08 -0.85 6.10
C PRO A 129 -2.79 -2.25 6.65
N VAL A 130 -1.62 -2.79 6.33
CA VAL A 130 -1.23 -4.12 6.78
C VAL A 130 0.10 -4.05 7.53
N TYR A 131 0.15 -4.70 8.69
CA TYR A 131 1.41 -5.01 9.35
C TYR A 131 1.91 -6.39 8.91
N VAL A 132 3.18 -6.45 8.52
CA VAL A 132 3.90 -7.65 8.09
C VAL A 132 4.91 -8.02 9.18
N PRO A 133 4.56 -8.91 10.14
CA PRO A 133 5.40 -9.18 11.31
C PRO A 133 6.78 -9.71 10.97
N GLU A 134 6.89 -10.61 9.98
CA GLU A 134 8.15 -11.24 9.56
C GLU A 134 9.19 -10.19 9.13
N HIS A 135 8.72 -9.11 8.49
CA HIS A 135 9.57 -8.04 7.97
C HIS A 135 9.50 -6.76 8.83
N ARG A 136 8.74 -6.77 9.91
CA ARG A 136 8.53 -5.60 10.78
C ARG A 136 8.13 -4.36 9.97
N ALA A 137 7.25 -4.54 8.98
CA ALA A 137 6.86 -3.51 8.04
C ALA A 137 5.37 -3.17 8.15
N LEU A 138 5.06 -1.87 8.12
CA LEU A 138 3.72 -1.34 7.89
C LEU A 138 3.59 -0.99 6.40
N VAL A 139 2.50 -1.39 5.77
CA VAL A 139 2.22 -1.10 4.36
C VAL A 139 0.94 -0.29 4.26
N PHE A 140 1.02 0.88 3.65
CA PHE A 140 -0.09 1.82 3.45
C PHE A 140 -0.34 2.07 1.97
N ALA A 141 -1.59 2.36 1.62
CA ALA A 141 -1.94 2.94 0.34
C ALA A 141 -1.76 4.47 0.37
N ASP A 142 -2.77 5.21 0.87
CA ASP A 142 -2.81 6.68 0.83
C ASP A 142 -2.93 7.35 2.19
N ALA A 143 -3.14 6.62 3.29
CA ALA A 143 -3.22 7.25 4.61
C ALA A 143 -1.94 8.01 4.94
N LEU A 144 -0.82 7.54 4.38
CA LEU A 144 0.48 8.17 4.41
C LEU A 144 0.99 8.37 2.98
N THR A 145 1.72 9.47 2.77
CA THR A 145 2.34 9.83 1.49
C THR A 145 3.67 10.53 1.71
N ALA A 146 4.53 10.57 0.70
CA ALA A 146 5.84 11.24 0.80
C ALA A 146 6.22 12.00 -0.49
N PRO A 147 5.43 13.00 -0.92
CA PRO A 147 5.57 13.65 -2.23
C PRO A 147 6.90 14.40 -2.40
N HIS A 148 7.53 14.80 -1.31
CA HIS A 148 8.82 15.51 -1.29
C HIS A 148 9.91 14.75 -0.52
N GLY A 149 9.73 13.42 -0.37
CA GLY A 149 10.65 12.55 0.36
C GLY A 149 10.42 12.54 1.87
N GLU A 150 9.57 13.40 2.41
CA GLU A 150 9.16 13.38 3.81
C GLU A 150 7.82 12.68 3.98
N LEU A 151 7.75 11.77 4.96
CA LEU A 151 6.51 11.08 5.29
C LEU A 151 5.52 12.05 5.94
N LEU A 152 4.30 12.07 5.41
CA LEU A 152 3.20 12.92 5.86
C LEU A 152 1.91 12.12 5.95
N VAL A 153 1.03 12.50 6.85
CA VAL A 153 -0.34 11.97 6.92
C VAL A 153 -1.19 12.71 5.89
N TRP A 154 -2.00 12.00 5.11
CA TRP A 154 -2.91 12.65 4.16
C TRP A 154 -4.05 13.34 4.91
N ALA A 155 -4.29 14.62 4.59
CA ALA A 155 -5.30 15.44 5.23
C ALA A 155 -6.71 14.86 5.06
N THR A 156 -7.50 14.93 6.13
CA THR A 156 -8.94 14.62 6.12
C THR A 156 -9.65 15.53 7.11
N PRO A 157 -10.97 15.73 6.99
CA PRO A 157 -11.75 16.48 7.97
C PRO A 157 -11.71 15.90 9.40
N TRP A 158 -11.34 14.60 9.52
CA TRP A 158 -11.27 13.89 10.82
C TRP A 158 -9.84 13.63 11.28
N HIS A 159 -8.87 14.43 10.80
CA HIS A 159 -7.45 14.25 11.08
C HIS A 159 -7.16 14.08 12.56
N GLU A 160 -7.53 15.09 13.36
CA GLU A 160 -7.28 15.12 14.81
C GLU A 160 -8.14 14.14 15.60
N GLU A 161 -9.41 13.95 15.19
CA GLU A 161 -10.38 13.21 15.98
C GLU A 161 -10.28 11.69 15.78
N ARG A 162 -9.82 11.24 14.61
CA ARG A 162 -9.86 9.83 14.21
C ARG A 162 -8.55 9.31 13.65
N VAL A 163 -7.93 10.05 12.72
CA VAL A 163 -6.76 9.56 11.97
C VAL A 163 -5.53 9.50 12.87
N LEU A 164 -5.15 10.61 13.51
CA LEU A 164 -4.00 10.63 14.41
C LEU A 164 -4.13 9.64 15.58
N PRO A 165 -5.28 9.52 16.28
CA PRO A 165 -5.45 8.47 17.29
C PRO A 165 -5.24 7.07 16.77
N ALA A 166 -5.83 6.72 15.61
CA ALA A 166 -5.68 5.39 15.01
C ALA A 166 -4.23 5.11 14.60
N LEU A 167 -3.55 6.07 13.96
CA LEU A 167 -2.15 5.91 13.58
C LEU A 167 -1.22 5.82 14.81
N ARG A 168 -1.49 6.57 15.90
CA ARG A 168 -0.73 6.48 17.15
C ARG A 168 -0.84 5.10 17.82
N GLU A 169 -1.97 4.40 17.69
CA GLU A 169 -2.11 3.03 18.19
C GLU A 169 -1.12 2.08 17.53
N LEU A 170 -0.75 2.32 16.27
CA LEU A 170 0.21 1.49 15.55
C LEU A 170 1.62 1.55 16.14
N LEU A 171 1.95 2.58 16.93
CA LEU A 171 3.21 2.66 17.66
C LEU A 171 3.41 1.54 18.68
N ALA A 172 2.36 0.84 19.07
CA ALA A 172 2.46 -0.36 19.90
C ALA A 172 3.06 -1.57 19.15
N LEU A 173 3.05 -1.55 17.81
CA LEU A 173 3.64 -2.61 16.98
C LEU A 173 5.18 -2.44 16.88
N PRO A 174 5.94 -3.53 16.81
CA PRO A 174 7.39 -3.48 16.72
C PRO A 174 7.89 -3.34 15.27
N PHE A 175 7.34 -2.37 14.51
CA PHE A 175 7.77 -2.12 13.13
C PHE A 175 9.06 -1.32 13.03
N GLU A 176 9.76 -1.50 11.92
CA GLU A 176 10.99 -0.77 11.54
C GLU A 176 10.80 -0.02 10.23
N HIS A 177 10.01 -0.60 9.31
CA HIS A 177 9.76 -0.07 7.98
C HIS A 177 8.33 0.43 7.85
N VAL A 178 8.16 1.56 7.15
CA VAL A 178 6.86 2.10 6.73
C VAL A 178 6.91 2.26 5.21
N LEU A 179 5.98 1.61 4.53
CA LEU A 179 5.93 1.52 3.09
C LEU A 179 4.68 2.24 2.59
N VAL A 180 4.85 3.14 1.61
CA VAL A 180 3.77 3.97 1.08
C VAL A 180 3.71 3.92 -0.44
N SER A 181 2.51 3.99 -1.00
CA SER A 181 2.29 3.87 -2.45
C SER A 181 2.78 5.09 -3.23
N HIS A 182 2.75 6.28 -2.63
CA HIS A 182 3.01 7.55 -3.32
C HIS A 182 4.19 8.32 -2.71
N GLY A 183 5.02 8.92 -3.57
CA GLY A 183 6.22 9.64 -3.19
C GLY A 183 7.42 8.72 -2.91
N GLU A 184 8.32 9.09 -1.99
CA GLU A 184 9.39 8.18 -1.53
C GLU A 184 8.76 6.98 -0.81
N PRO A 185 8.98 5.74 -1.26
CA PRO A 185 8.18 4.60 -0.81
C PRO A 185 8.62 3.95 0.50
N VAL A 186 9.81 4.27 1.03
CA VAL A 186 10.38 3.56 2.20
C VAL A 186 10.80 4.53 3.28
N HIS A 187 10.24 4.35 4.47
CA HIS A 187 10.49 5.18 5.63
C HIS A 187 10.77 4.33 6.88
N THR A 188 11.30 4.98 7.90
CA THR A 188 11.59 4.36 9.20
C THR A 188 10.45 4.61 10.20
N ARG A 189 10.53 3.93 11.35
CA ARG A 189 9.68 4.23 12.50
C ARG A 189 9.80 5.69 12.95
N ALA A 190 11.02 6.25 12.95
CA ALA A 190 11.25 7.64 13.35
C ALA A 190 10.57 8.63 12.38
N ASP A 191 10.57 8.32 11.07
CA ASP A 191 9.84 9.14 10.07
C ASP A 191 8.33 9.08 10.31
N PHE A 192 7.80 7.91 10.69
CA PHE A 192 6.39 7.75 11.05
C PHE A 192 6.03 8.57 12.30
N GLU A 193 6.82 8.48 13.37
CA GLU A 193 6.64 9.28 14.57
C GLU A 193 6.67 10.79 14.26
N ALA A 194 7.60 11.21 13.40
CA ALA A 194 7.68 12.61 12.96
C ALA A 194 6.47 13.03 12.10
N ALA A 195 5.96 12.13 11.25
CA ALA A 195 4.78 12.41 10.42
C ALA A 195 3.51 12.69 11.22
N LEU A 196 3.37 12.05 12.39
CA LEU A 196 2.21 12.27 13.30
C LEU A 196 2.21 13.64 13.98
N GLU A 197 3.33 14.36 13.93
CA GLU A 197 3.50 15.69 14.56
C GLU A 197 3.60 16.81 13.50
N ARG A 198 3.56 16.46 12.20
CA ARG A 198 3.61 17.43 11.09
C ARG A 198 2.21 17.84 10.65
N GLU A 199 2.14 19.00 9.99
CA GLU A 199 0.94 19.39 9.25
C GLU A 199 0.62 18.32 8.18
N PRO A 200 -0.63 17.90 8.06
CA PRO A 200 -1.02 16.89 7.08
C PRO A 200 -0.85 17.39 5.65
N TRP A 201 -0.64 16.45 4.72
CA TRP A 201 -0.53 16.72 3.29
C TRP A 201 -1.90 16.88 2.64
N GLY A 202 -2.04 17.93 1.82
CA GLY A 202 -3.25 18.20 1.04
C GLY A 202 -4.25 19.10 1.77
N ASP A 203 -5.40 19.30 1.12
CA ASP A 203 -6.47 20.14 1.65
C ASP A 203 -7.52 19.27 2.35
N THR A 204 -7.89 19.65 3.56
CA THR A 204 -8.91 18.95 4.34
C THR A 204 -10.28 18.96 3.68
N ASP A 205 -10.60 19.99 2.90
CA ASP A 205 -11.92 20.17 2.27
C ASP A 205 -12.09 19.37 0.99
N SER A 206 -10.98 19.03 0.30
CA SER A 206 -10.98 18.28 -0.96
C SER A 206 -11.06 16.75 -0.77
N ASN A 207 -10.85 16.25 0.44
CA ASN A 207 -10.69 14.82 0.76
C ASN A 207 -11.83 14.24 1.62
N ALA A 208 -12.98 14.92 1.71
CA ALA A 208 -14.15 14.48 2.46
C ALA A 208 -15.01 13.43 1.72
#